data_919e14278fafd00ecad027db50d81b42
#
_entry.id   919e14278fafd00ecad027db50d81b42
#
_cell.length_a   1.000
_cell.length_b   1.000
_cell.length_c   1.000
_cell.angle_alpha   90.00
_cell.angle_beta   90.00
_cell.angle_gamma   90.00
#
_symmetry.space_group_name_H-M   'P 1'
#
loop_
_entity.id
_entity.type
_entity.pdbx_description
1 polymer ?
#
loop_
_entity_poly.entity_id
_entity_poly.type
_entity_poly.pdbx_seq_one_letter_code
_entity_poly.pdbx_strand_id
1 'polypeptide(L)'
;MFLQHGGIILAFLGAALAVGLSCVGSAKGTGMVGEAATGVLSETPEHFSKCLILQVIPGTQGLYGLVIWFFALNVMGAFSGGIKDMTLAQGLTIFAACLPMAIGGWLSAIYQGRVATASINIIAKKPDDWSKGIILCVVVEFYAILCLLASILLLMNAL
;
A
#
# COMPACT_ATOMS: atom_id res chain seq x y z
N MET A 1 8.33 33.61 -2.72
CA MET A 1 8.51 32.31 -3.41
C MET A 1 7.94 31.14 -2.61
N PHE A 2 8.38 30.86 -1.39
CA PHE A 2 7.82 29.72 -0.59
C PHE A 2 6.32 29.89 -0.26
N LEU A 3 5.86 31.11 0.05
CA LEU A 3 4.44 31.39 0.34
C LEU A 3 3.51 31.30 -0.89
N GLN A 4 4.04 31.43 -2.11
CA GLN A 4 3.25 31.35 -3.33
C GLN A 4 3.07 29.90 -3.84
N HIS A 5 4.03 28.99 -3.58
CA HIS A 5 4.00 27.63 -4.08
C HIS A 5 4.01 26.57 -2.96
N GLY A 6 4.04 26.99 -1.69
CA GLY A 6 4.12 26.09 -0.54
C GLY A 6 2.94 25.10 -0.45
N GLY A 7 1.75 25.51 -0.86
CA GLY A 7 0.57 24.64 -0.89
C GLY A 7 0.76 23.49 -1.90
N ILE A 8 1.20 23.82 -3.11
CA ILE A 8 1.45 22.82 -4.17
C ILE A 8 2.54 21.84 -3.75
N ILE A 9 3.63 22.34 -3.16
CA ILE A 9 4.74 21.49 -2.69
C ILE A 9 4.27 20.51 -1.61
N LEU A 10 3.49 20.97 -0.64
CA LEU A 10 2.94 20.11 0.42
C LEU A 10 1.99 19.04 -0.15
N ALA A 11 1.10 19.42 -1.09
CA ALA A 11 0.19 18.48 -1.72
C ALA A 11 0.95 17.37 -2.48
N PHE A 12 1.98 17.74 -3.26
CA PHE A 12 2.84 16.76 -3.94
C PHE A 12 3.59 15.87 -2.95
N LEU A 13 4.09 16.43 -1.85
CA LEU A 13 4.79 15.66 -0.82
C LEU A 13 3.84 14.62 -0.19
N GLY A 14 2.60 15.00 0.14
CA GLY A 14 1.59 14.06 0.63
C GLY A 14 1.32 12.93 -0.36
N ALA A 15 1.08 13.28 -1.62
CA ALA A 15 0.84 12.30 -2.69
C ALA A 15 2.04 11.35 -2.86
N ALA A 16 3.27 11.88 -2.89
CA ALA A 16 4.49 11.09 -2.99
C ALA A 16 4.68 10.14 -1.79
N LEU A 17 4.38 10.58 -0.57
CA LEU A 17 4.45 9.74 0.62
C LEU A 17 3.41 8.62 0.59
N ALA A 18 2.18 8.87 0.10
CA ALA A 18 1.16 7.84 0.01
C ALA A 18 1.63 6.65 -0.85
N VAL A 19 2.15 6.91 -2.03
CA VAL A 19 2.65 5.84 -2.92
C VAL A 19 4.00 5.30 -2.43
N GLY A 20 4.93 6.18 -2.05
CA GLY A 20 6.29 5.78 -1.67
C GLY A 20 6.34 4.86 -0.46
N LEU A 21 5.70 5.26 0.66
CA LEU A 21 5.71 4.46 1.88
C LEU A 21 4.93 3.15 1.72
N SER A 22 3.77 3.16 1.05
CA SER A 22 3.02 1.95 0.76
C SER A 22 3.83 0.97 -0.09
N CYS A 23 4.53 1.45 -1.13
CA CYS A 23 5.40 0.62 -1.97
C CYS A 23 6.60 0.06 -1.19
N VAL A 24 7.22 0.84 -0.30
CA VAL A 24 8.30 0.35 0.57
C VAL A 24 7.81 -0.76 1.49
N GLY A 25 6.60 -0.60 2.07
CA GLY A 25 5.97 -1.64 2.87
C GLY A 25 5.70 -2.91 2.09
N SER A 26 5.10 -2.77 0.89
CA SER A 26 4.81 -3.88 -0.02
C SER A 26 6.06 -4.61 -0.49
N ALA A 27 7.10 -3.88 -0.87
CA ALA A 27 8.37 -4.47 -1.28
C ALA A 27 8.99 -5.31 -0.16
N LYS A 28 8.97 -4.79 1.08
CA LYS A 28 9.45 -5.53 2.25
C LYS A 28 8.59 -6.75 2.55
N GLY A 29 7.26 -6.60 2.52
CA GLY A 29 6.32 -7.70 2.78
C GLY A 29 6.46 -8.83 1.78
N THR A 30 6.42 -8.52 0.48
CA THR A 30 6.56 -9.52 -0.60
C THR A 30 7.94 -10.17 -0.60
N GLY A 31 9.00 -9.40 -0.29
CA GLY A 31 10.36 -9.92 -0.18
C GLY A 31 10.48 -10.99 0.91
N MET A 32 9.99 -10.72 2.12
CA MET A 32 10.02 -11.71 3.21
C MET A 32 9.30 -13.01 2.85
N VAL A 33 8.17 -12.93 2.16
CA VAL A 33 7.43 -14.14 1.73
C VAL A 33 8.20 -14.90 0.66
N GLY A 34 8.80 -14.18 -0.31
CA GLY A 34 9.62 -14.79 -1.35
C GLY A 34 10.82 -15.54 -0.78
N GLU A 35 11.52 -14.94 0.19
CA GLU A 35 12.63 -15.58 0.89
C GLU A 35 12.21 -16.90 1.55
N ALA A 36 11.08 -16.90 2.28
CA ALA A 36 10.56 -18.14 2.90
C ALA A 36 10.11 -19.17 1.87
N ALA A 37 9.51 -18.71 0.77
CA ALA A 37 9.02 -19.58 -0.29
C ALA A 37 10.16 -20.34 -1.00
N THR A 38 11.33 -19.73 -1.16
CA THR A 38 12.48 -20.40 -1.80
C THR A 38 12.91 -21.68 -1.07
N GLY A 39 12.82 -21.70 0.28
CA GLY A 39 13.12 -22.87 1.08
C GLY A 39 12.16 -24.05 0.76
N VAL A 40 10.87 -23.78 0.64
CA VAL A 40 9.87 -24.81 0.28
C VAL A 40 10.03 -25.26 -1.16
N LEU A 41 10.25 -24.32 -2.08
CA LEU A 41 10.34 -24.62 -3.51
C LEU A 41 11.61 -25.37 -3.90
N SER A 42 12.68 -25.30 -3.10
CA SER A 42 13.88 -26.11 -3.31
C SER A 42 13.64 -27.60 -3.06
N GLU A 43 12.67 -27.96 -2.23
CA GLU A 43 12.30 -29.34 -1.92
C GLU A 43 11.05 -29.80 -2.69
N THR A 44 10.07 -28.91 -2.87
CA THR A 44 8.76 -29.21 -3.47
C THR A 44 8.36 -28.15 -4.49
N PRO A 45 8.96 -28.14 -5.70
CA PRO A 45 8.74 -27.12 -6.72
C PRO A 45 7.30 -27.06 -7.25
N GLU A 46 6.51 -28.11 -7.11
CA GLU A 46 5.09 -28.17 -7.48
C GLU A 46 4.22 -27.20 -6.67
N HIS A 47 4.70 -26.69 -5.54
CA HIS A 47 3.97 -25.73 -4.71
C HIS A 47 4.16 -24.27 -5.15
N PHE A 48 4.83 -24.01 -6.29
CA PHE A 48 5.13 -22.68 -6.79
C PHE A 48 3.90 -21.75 -6.83
N SER A 49 2.79 -22.19 -7.40
CA SER A 49 1.59 -21.36 -7.53
C SER A 49 1.01 -20.95 -6.18
N LYS A 50 1.01 -21.86 -5.19
CA LYS A 50 0.52 -21.59 -3.83
C LYS A 50 1.41 -20.57 -3.12
N CYS A 51 2.73 -20.72 -3.24
CA CYS A 51 3.72 -19.79 -2.69
C CYS A 51 3.62 -18.42 -3.34
N LEU A 52 3.50 -18.35 -4.67
CA LEU A 52 3.38 -17.11 -5.42
C LEU A 52 2.14 -16.31 -5.00
N ILE A 53 0.99 -16.95 -4.82
CA ILE A 53 -0.23 -16.28 -4.36
C ILE A 53 -0.02 -15.64 -2.98
N LEU A 54 0.57 -16.37 -2.03
CA LEU A 54 0.89 -15.78 -0.72
C LEU A 54 1.89 -14.63 -0.81
N GLN A 55 2.86 -14.72 -1.74
CA GLN A 55 3.86 -13.68 -1.93
C GLN A 55 3.27 -12.38 -2.47
N VAL A 56 2.29 -12.45 -3.37
CA VAL A 56 1.71 -11.27 -4.03
C VAL A 56 0.80 -10.49 -3.08
N ILE A 57 0.15 -11.15 -2.11
CA ILE A 57 -0.83 -10.51 -1.21
C ILE A 57 -0.27 -9.25 -0.52
N PRO A 58 0.92 -9.21 0.10
CA PRO A 58 1.45 -8.00 0.72
C PRO A 58 1.86 -6.90 -0.30
N GLY A 59 1.65 -7.12 -1.58
CA GLY A 59 1.86 -6.15 -2.66
C GLY A 59 0.68 -5.20 -2.88
N THR A 60 -0.51 -5.55 -2.41
CA THR A 60 -1.75 -4.79 -2.67
C THR A 60 -1.71 -3.38 -2.10
N GLN A 61 -1.05 -3.15 -0.95
CA GLN A 61 -0.95 -1.83 -0.34
C GLN A 61 -0.16 -0.83 -1.19
N GLY A 62 0.82 -1.30 -1.97
CA GLY A 62 1.52 -0.48 -2.94
C GLY A 62 0.58 0.05 -4.03
N LEU A 63 -0.35 -0.79 -4.50
CA LEU A 63 -1.39 -0.39 -5.45
C LEU A 63 -2.36 0.61 -4.82
N TYR A 64 -2.76 0.42 -3.57
CA TYR A 64 -3.62 1.37 -2.86
C TYR A 64 -2.95 2.74 -2.69
N GLY A 65 -1.66 2.77 -2.37
CA GLY A 65 -0.87 3.99 -2.33
C GLY A 65 -0.81 4.71 -3.67
N LEU A 66 -0.67 3.95 -4.77
CA LEU A 66 -0.71 4.48 -6.13
C LEU A 66 -2.09 5.08 -6.47
N VAL A 67 -3.17 4.45 -6.04
CA VAL A 67 -4.54 4.98 -6.21
C VAL A 67 -4.68 6.33 -5.49
N ILE A 68 -4.19 6.46 -4.26
CA ILE A 68 -4.25 7.73 -3.52
C ILE A 68 -3.38 8.81 -4.18
N TRP A 69 -2.18 8.44 -4.64
CA TRP A 69 -1.32 9.35 -5.41
C TRP A 69 -2.04 9.90 -6.65
N PHE A 70 -2.64 9.01 -7.46
CA PHE A 70 -3.38 9.39 -8.65
C PHE A 70 -4.57 10.28 -8.31
N PHE A 71 -5.33 9.94 -7.25
CA PHE A 71 -6.49 10.68 -6.81
C PHE A 71 -6.11 12.08 -6.30
N ALA A 72 -5.02 12.20 -5.54
CA ALA A 72 -4.49 13.48 -5.09
C ALA A 72 -4.08 14.37 -6.27
N LEU A 73 -3.38 13.83 -7.28
CA LEU A 73 -3.04 14.57 -8.49
C LEU A 73 -4.28 15.03 -9.27
N ASN A 74 -5.34 14.21 -9.31
CA ASN A 74 -6.59 14.60 -9.95
C ASN A 74 -7.25 15.77 -9.22
N VAL A 75 -7.32 15.75 -7.89
CA VAL A 75 -7.83 16.85 -7.05
C VAL A 75 -7.02 18.13 -7.28
N MET A 76 -5.70 18.02 -7.40
CA MET A 76 -4.79 19.13 -7.72
C MET A 76 -4.99 19.70 -9.13
N GLY A 77 -5.72 19.01 -10.00
CA GLY A 77 -5.99 19.43 -11.37
C GLY A 77 -4.93 19.03 -12.40
N ALA A 78 -4.01 18.14 -12.03
CA ALA A 78 -2.90 17.72 -12.91
C ALA A 78 -3.38 17.12 -14.25
N PHE A 79 -4.58 16.55 -14.28
CA PHE A 79 -5.16 15.94 -15.49
C PHE A 79 -6.24 16.81 -16.16
N SER A 80 -6.52 18.02 -15.62
CA SER A 80 -7.62 18.89 -16.07
C SER A 80 -7.13 20.23 -16.61
N GLY A 81 -5.96 20.27 -17.23
CA GLY A 81 -5.41 21.47 -17.87
C GLY A 81 -4.32 22.19 -17.08
N GLY A 82 -3.88 21.66 -15.99
CA GLY A 82 -2.75 22.17 -15.19
C GLY A 82 -3.01 22.19 -13.69
N ILE A 83 -1.93 22.27 -12.92
CA ILE A 83 -2.01 22.33 -11.47
C ILE A 83 -2.70 23.63 -11.04
N LYS A 84 -3.74 23.52 -10.22
CA LYS A 84 -4.45 24.66 -9.67
C LYS A 84 -3.58 25.41 -8.66
N ASP A 85 -3.70 26.73 -8.65
CA ASP A 85 -3.12 27.52 -7.57
C ASP A 85 -3.76 27.12 -6.23
N MET A 86 -2.92 26.90 -5.22
CA MET A 86 -3.36 26.43 -3.91
C MET A 86 -2.78 27.29 -2.80
N THR A 87 -3.62 27.64 -1.85
CA THR A 87 -3.15 28.21 -0.58
C THR A 87 -2.37 27.17 0.23
N LEU A 88 -1.54 27.64 1.16
CA LEU A 88 -0.81 26.75 2.06
C LEU A 88 -1.77 25.84 2.85
N ALA A 89 -2.94 26.33 3.26
CA ALA A 89 -3.95 25.57 3.99
C ALA A 89 -4.51 24.41 3.12
N GLN A 90 -4.85 24.68 1.86
CA GLN A 90 -5.33 23.65 0.93
C GLN A 90 -4.28 22.57 0.69
N GLY A 91 -3.02 22.98 0.46
CA GLY A 91 -1.92 22.03 0.31
C GLY A 91 -1.70 21.15 1.54
N LEU A 92 -1.80 21.73 2.74
CA LEU A 92 -1.71 21.00 4.00
C LEU A 92 -2.88 20.03 4.19
N THR A 93 -4.09 20.40 3.75
CA THR A 93 -5.26 19.52 3.78
C THR A 93 -5.05 18.29 2.89
N ILE A 94 -4.56 18.47 1.65
CA ILE A 94 -4.25 17.36 0.74
C ILE A 94 -3.13 16.49 1.32
N PHE A 95 -2.09 17.10 1.87
CA PHE A 95 -1.00 16.39 2.56
C PHE A 95 -1.56 15.50 3.67
N ALA A 96 -2.36 16.07 4.58
CA ALA A 96 -2.96 15.35 5.70
C ALA A 96 -3.88 14.21 5.22
N ALA A 97 -4.65 14.45 4.15
CA ALA A 97 -5.53 13.44 3.56
C ALA A 97 -4.78 12.21 2.99
N CYS A 98 -3.53 12.36 2.60
CA CYS A 98 -2.69 11.27 2.10
C CYS A 98 -2.07 10.42 3.23
N LEU A 99 -1.94 10.96 4.45
CA LEU A 99 -1.23 10.30 5.55
C LEU A 99 -1.85 8.96 6.01
N PRO A 100 -3.19 8.79 6.09
CA PRO A 100 -3.74 7.50 6.48
C PRO A 100 -3.24 6.37 5.59
N MET A 101 -3.25 6.55 4.26
CA MET A 101 -2.75 5.53 3.34
C MET A 101 -1.22 5.40 3.39
N ALA A 102 -0.49 6.50 3.50
CA ALA A 102 0.97 6.47 3.61
C ALA A 102 1.44 5.61 4.78
N ILE A 103 0.89 5.82 5.97
CA ILE A 103 1.28 5.13 7.20
C ILE A 103 0.63 3.75 7.27
N GLY A 104 -0.68 3.67 7.04
CA GLY A 104 -1.45 2.44 7.14
C GLY A 104 -1.04 1.41 6.10
N GLY A 105 -0.83 1.84 4.85
CA GLY A 105 -0.35 0.99 3.77
C GLY A 105 1.05 0.44 4.06
N TRP A 106 1.97 1.30 4.50
CA TRP A 106 3.33 0.89 4.87
C TRP A 106 3.34 -0.18 5.95
N LEU A 107 2.70 0.08 7.09
CA LEU A 107 2.74 -0.84 8.24
C LEU A 107 1.93 -2.10 7.98
N SER A 108 0.73 -1.97 7.41
CA SER A 108 -0.14 -3.11 7.06
C SER A 108 0.59 -4.10 6.13
N ALA A 109 1.26 -3.63 5.09
CA ALA A 109 2.01 -4.49 4.17
C ALA A 109 3.10 -5.30 4.88
N ILE A 110 3.85 -4.66 5.81
CA ILE A 110 4.89 -5.35 6.57
C ILE A 110 4.29 -6.44 7.48
N TYR A 111 3.22 -6.13 8.22
CA TYR A 111 2.59 -7.10 9.10
C TYR A 111 1.89 -8.22 8.34
N GLN A 112 1.26 -7.91 7.21
CA GLN A 112 0.69 -8.91 6.33
C GLN A 112 1.77 -9.82 5.73
N GLY A 113 2.91 -9.25 5.33
CA GLY A 113 4.08 -10.01 4.88
C GLY A 113 4.59 -11.00 5.94
N ARG A 114 4.60 -10.61 7.23
CA ARG A 114 4.95 -11.53 8.31
C ARG A 114 3.97 -12.69 8.45
N VAL A 115 2.66 -12.41 8.36
CA VAL A 115 1.62 -13.46 8.40
C VAL A 115 1.74 -14.38 7.19
N ALA A 116 1.93 -13.83 6.00
CA ALA A 116 2.11 -14.60 4.77
C ALA A 116 3.39 -15.46 4.82
N THR A 117 4.50 -14.90 5.32
CA THR A 117 5.75 -15.65 5.56
C THR A 117 5.53 -16.85 6.48
N ALA A 118 4.85 -16.64 7.61
CA ALA A 118 4.51 -17.73 8.52
C ALA A 118 3.60 -18.77 7.85
N SER A 119 2.71 -18.34 6.96
CA SER A 119 1.77 -19.20 6.23
C SER A 119 2.45 -20.10 5.18
N ILE A 120 3.66 -19.79 4.73
CA ILE A 120 4.47 -20.68 3.87
C ILE A 120 4.71 -22.03 4.58
N ASN A 121 4.80 -22.06 5.91
CA ASN A 121 4.91 -23.32 6.65
C ASN A 121 3.65 -24.21 6.53
N ILE A 122 2.49 -23.63 6.26
CA ILE A 122 1.26 -24.40 5.99
C ILE A 122 1.42 -25.14 4.67
N ILE A 123 1.93 -24.46 3.64
CA ILE A 123 2.19 -25.09 2.33
C ILE A 123 3.19 -26.24 2.46
N ALA A 124 4.28 -26.03 3.22
CA ALA A 124 5.30 -27.06 3.42
C ALA A 124 4.77 -28.31 4.13
N LYS A 125 3.89 -28.15 5.13
CA LYS A 125 3.45 -29.26 6.00
C LYS A 125 2.09 -29.81 5.65
N LYS A 126 1.18 -28.99 5.14
CA LYS A 126 -0.22 -29.31 4.81
C LYS A 126 -0.66 -28.52 3.58
N PRO A 127 -0.17 -28.87 2.38
CA PRO A 127 -0.38 -28.05 1.18
C PRO A 127 -1.86 -27.87 0.79
N ASP A 128 -2.76 -28.75 1.22
CA ASP A 128 -4.18 -28.62 0.96
C ASP A 128 -4.88 -27.57 1.85
N ASP A 129 -4.24 -27.20 2.96
CA ASP A 129 -4.73 -26.20 3.92
C ASP A 129 -4.23 -24.78 3.63
N TRP A 130 -3.53 -24.55 2.53
CA TRP A 130 -2.87 -23.27 2.20
C TRP A 130 -3.82 -22.05 2.20
N SER A 131 -5.10 -22.26 1.85
CA SER A 131 -6.12 -21.21 1.86
C SER A 131 -6.35 -20.59 3.23
N LYS A 132 -6.07 -21.32 4.32
CA LYS A 132 -6.13 -20.81 5.70
C LYS A 132 -5.12 -19.69 5.89
N GLY A 133 -3.95 -19.80 5.26
CA GLY A 133 -2.94 -18.74 5.27
C GLY A 133 -3.42 -17.46 4.57
N ILE A 134 -4.14 -17.58 3.45
CA ILE A 134 -4.74 -16.42 2.77
C ILE A 134 -5.74 -15.71 3.69
N ILE A 135 -6.63 -16.46 4.34
CA ILE A 135 -7.64 -15.89 5.24
C ILE A 135 -6.98 -15.07 6.35
N LEU A 136 -5.90 -15.59 6.95
CA LEU A 136 -5.14 -14.87 7.97
C LEU A 136 -4.52 -13.57 7.43
N CYS A 137 -4.02 -13.56 6.19
CA CYS A 137 -3.50 -12.36 5.53
C CYS A 137 -4.58 -11.32 5.28
N VAL A 138 -5.78 -11.74 4.84
CA VAL A 138 -6.92 -10.83 4.56
C VAL A 138 -7.36 -10.06 5.81
N VAL A 139 -7.24 -10.65 7.00
CA VAL A 139 -7.54 -9.93 8.26
C VAL A 139 -6.63 -8.71 8.44
N VAL A 140 -5.37 -8.78 8.03
CA VAL A 140 -4.44 -7.63 8.08
C VAL A 140 -4.72 -6.64 6.95
N GLU A 141 -5.08 -7.13 5.76
CA GLU A 141 -5.48 -6.34 4.59
C GLU A 141 -6.58 -5.34 4.92
N PHE A 142 -7.55 -5.76 5.73
CA PHE A 142 -8.70 -4.95 6.09
C PHE A 142 -8.32 -3.56 6.61
N TYR A 143 -7.24 -3.45 7.40
CA TYR A 143 -6.78 -2.16 7.93
C TYR A 143 -6.20 -1.24 6.85
N ALA A 144 -5.58 -1.80 5.82
CA ALA A 144 -5.13 -1.02 4.67
C ALA A 144 -6.33 -0.46 3.87
N ILE A 145 -7.39 -1.25 3.72
CA ILE A 145 -8.62 -0.83 3.04
C ILE A 145 -9.30 0.31 3.81
N LEU A 146 -9.33 0.25 5.15
CA LEU A 146 -9.84 1.36 5.97
C LEU A 146 -9.03 2.65 5.77
N CYS A 147 -7.72 2.54 5.71
CA CYS A 147 -6.83 3.68 5.45
C CYS A 147 -7.00 4.24 4.02
N LEU A 148 -7.18 3.37 3.04
CA LEU A 148 -7.51 3.75 1.67
C LEU A 148 -8.80 4.56 1.60
N LEU A 149 -9.87 4.04 2.22
CA LEU A 149 -11.17 4.71 2.27
C LEU A 149 -11.08 6.06 2.97
N ALA A 150 -10.40 6.14 4.12
CA ALA A 150 -10.20 7.37 4.86
C ALA A 150 -9.47 8.43 3.99
N SER A 151 -8.40 8.05 3.31
CA SER A 151 -7.67 8.96 2.42
C SER A 151 -8.54 9.45 1.24
N ILE A 152 -9.33 8.57 0.62
CA ILE A 152 -10.24 8.96 -0.47
C ILE A 152 -11.27 9.97 0.03
N LEU A 153 -11.95 9.67 1.15
CA LEU A 153 -13.00 10.56 1.69
C LEU A 153 -12.44 11.93 2.09
N LEU A 154 -11.24 11.98 2.66
CA LEU A 154 -10.58 13.24 2.98
C LEU A 154 -10.21 14.03 1.72
N LEU A 155 -9.67 13.37 0.69
CA LEU A 155 -9.31 14.01 -0.58
C LEU A 155 -10.54 14.55 -1.33
N MET A 156 -11.68 13.86 -1.28
CA MET A 156 -12.93 14.32 -1.89
C MET A 156 -13.43 15.64 -1.30
N ASN A 157 -13.03 15.98 -0.07
CA ASN A 157 -13.43 17.18 0.65
C ASN A 157 -12.27 18.17 0.85
N ALA A 158 -11.15 17.98 0.12
CA ALA A 158 -9.93 18.77 0.36
C ALA A 158 -9.92 20.15 -0.32
N LEU A 159 -10.75 20.41 -1.35
CA LEU A 159 -10.82 21.66 -2.12
C LEU A 159 -12.26 22.16 -2.26
#